data_61996bef1237e7a53ac5a1d2731ec931
#
_entry.id   61996bef1237e7a53ac5a1d2731ec931
#
_cell.length_a   1.000
_cell.length_b   1.000
_cell.length_c   1.000
_cell.angle_alpha   90.00
_cell.angle_beta   90.00
_cell.angle_gamma   90.00
#
_symmetry.space_group_name_H-M   'P 1'
#
loop_
_entity.id
_entity.type
_entity.pdbx_description
1 polymer ?
#
loop_
_entity_poly.entity_id
_entity_poly.type
_entity_poly.pdbx_seq_one_letter_code
_entity_poly.pdbx_strand_id
1 'polypeptide(L)'
;MTEEMIQVKTISEDRLDEIAAEICASFYDYPYEAGEGGLKAMIPSREVMNAYMKALVRAGIASGTFYATSDRGEGYILLTDSFGSHPGAKALARMLREIKDALGGWKQAATFFKAATGGGETLETRMKKAKRPYVKVEMLLVTKEHQGQGWMRLLMEFAYEKGREKRAALKLQAGSGAALL
;
A
#
# COMPACT_ATOMS: atom_id res chain seq x y z
N MET A 1 22.82 11.54 8.94
CA MET A 1 22.97 10.49 7.92
C MET A 1 21.59 10.22 7.39
N THR A 2 21.29 10.61 6.16
CA THR A 2 20.06 10.19 5.47
C THR A 2 20.25 8.72 5.12
N GLU A 3 19.61 7.83 5.87
CA GLU A 3 19.55 6.43 5.48
C GLU A 3 18.81 6.36 4.14
N GLU A 4 19.50 5.84 3.14
CA GLU A 4 18.98 5.78 1.77
C GLU A 4 17.97 4.64 1.69
N MET A 5 16.73 4.98 1.35
CA MET A 5 15.67 4.00 1.16
C MET A 5 16.00 3.02 0.04
N ILE A 6 15.81 1.75 0.27
CA ILE A 6 16.12 0.67 -0.67
C ILE A 6 14.90 0.37 -1.54
N GLN A 7 15.03 0.54 -2.85
CA GLN A 7 14.03 0.04 -3.79
C GLN A 7 14.11 -1.48 -3.86
N VAL A 8 13.06 -2.17 -3.46
CA VAL A 8 12.99 -3.63 -3.54
C VAL A 8 12.72 -4.04 -4.99
N LYS A 9 13.71 -4.62 -5.67
CA LYS A 9 13.62 -5.03 -7.08
C LYS A 9 13.22 -6.48 -7.26
N THR A 10 13.66 -7.32 -6.35
CA THR A 10 13.40 -8.78 -6.34
C THR A 10 13.19 -9.24 -4.90
N ILE A 11 12.43 -10.30 -4.74
CA ILE A 11 12.13 -10.89 -3.44
C ILE A 11 11.84 -12.39 -3.60
N SER A 12 12.22 -13.22 -2.64
CA SER A 12 11.80 -14.61 -2.58
C SER A 12 10.32 -14.71 -2.19
N GLU A 13 9.65 -15.80 -2.58
CA GLU A 13 8.24 -16.00 -2.18
C GLU A 13 8.10 -16.07 -0.65
N ASP A 14 9.03 -16.72 0.05
CA ASP A 14 9.01 -16.82 1.51
C ASP A 14 9.08 -15.42 2.16
N ARG A 15 10.02 -14.58 1.72
CA ARG A 15 10.13 -13.21 2.24
C ARG A 15 8.92 -12.34 1.89
N LEU A 16 8.33 -12.56 0.72
CA LEU A 16 7.08 -11.88 0.34
C LEU A 16 5.93 -12.30 1.24
N ASP A 17 5.85 -13.58 1.61
CA ASP A 17 4.84 -14.09 2.55
C ASP A 17 5.03 -13.50 3.96
N GLU A 18 6.27 -13.40 4.44
CA GLU A 18 6.58 -12.75 5.72
C GLU A 18 6.13 -11.29 5.72
N ILE A 19 6.54 -10.50 4.72
CA ILE A 19 6.17 -9.08 4.60
C ILE A 19 4.64 -8.93 4.53
N ALA A 20 3.96 -9.74 3.72
CA ALA A 20 2.51 -9.70 3.62
C ALA A 20 1.82 -10.03 4.95
N ALA A 21 2.35 -10.99 5.70
CA ALA A 21 1.85 -11.35 7.02
C ALA A 21 2.06 -10.23 8.06
N GLU A 22 3.23 -9.57 8.05
CA GLU A 22 3.52 -8.42 8.91
C GLU A 22 2.56 -7.25 8.62
N ILE A 23 2.36 -6.93 7.33
CA ILE A 23 1.43 -5.88 6.92
C ILE A 23 0.01 -6.26 7.33
N CYS A 24 -0.40 -7.51 7.06
CA CYS A 24 -1.71 -8.02 7.46
C CYS A 24 -1.93 -7.90 8.97
N ALA A 25 -0.96 -8.30 9.78
CA ALA A 25 -1.05 -8.20 11.24
C ALA A 25 -1.25 -6.74 11.68
N SER A 26 -0.53 -5.80 11.09
CA SER A 26 -0.61 -4.39 11.44
C SER A 26 -1.96 -3.75 11.08
N PHE A 27 -2.59 -4.19 9.99
CA PHE A 27 -3.89 -3.63 9.56
C PHE A 27 -5.09 -4.43 10.06
N TYR A 28 -5.00 -5.75 10.17
CA TYR A 28 -6.11 -6.61 10.55
C TYR A 28 -6.28 -6.70 12.06
N ASP A 29 -5.18 -6.74 12.80
CA ASP A 29 -5.20 -6.88 14.25
C ASP A 29 -5.28 -5.52 14.98
N TYR A 30 -5.27 -4.42 14.25
CA TYR A 30 -5.39 -3.08 14.84
C TYR A 30 -6.75 -2.94 15.55
N PRO A 31 -6.77 -2.45 16.80
CA PRO A 31 -8.01 -2.25 17.54
C PRO A 31 -8.72 -0.99 17.05
N TYR A 32 -9.55 -1.11 16.03
CA TYR A 32 -10.41 -0.01 15.57
C TYR A 32 -11.47 0.30 16.63
N GLU A 33 -11.75 1.60 16.82
CA GLU A 33 -12.88 2.01 17.64
C GLU A 33 -14.22 1.58 17.02
N ALA A 34 -15.23 1.38 17.84
CA ALA A 34 -16.55 0.96 17.38
C ALA A 34 -17.12 1.96 16.36
N GLY A 35 -17.32 1.51 15.12
CA GLY A 35 -17.80 2.34 14.00
C GLY A 35 -16.73 2.76 12.99
N GLU A 36 -15.46 2.59 13.30
CA GLU A 36 -14.38 2.79 12.35
C GLU A 36 -14.12 1.51 11.55
N GLY A 37 -14.67 1.46 10.34
CA GLY A 37 -14.65 0.23 9.55
C GLY A 37 -13.32 -0.17 8.94
N GLY A 38 -12.40 0.74 8.75
CA GLY A 38 -11.10 0.48 8.13
C GLY A 38 -11.10 -0.55 6.98
N LEU A 39 -9.95 -1.00 6.59
CA LEU A 39 -9.80 -2.04 5.57
C LEU A 39 -10.36 -3.40 6.06
N LYS A 40 -10.28 -3.67 7.35
CA LYS A 40 -10.81 -4.88 7.99
C LYS A 40 -12.31 -5.06 7.79
N ALA A 41 -13.08 -3.98 7.79
CA ALA A 41 -14.53 -4.06 7.57
C ALA A 41 -14.92 -4.46 6.14
N MET A 42 -14.01 -4.29 5.19
CA MET A 42 -14.22 -4.61 3.78
C MET A 42 -13.69 -5.98 3.38
N ILE A 43 -12.82 -6.58 4.21
CA ILE A 43 -12.14 -7.84 3.93
C ILE A 43 -12.68 -8.93 4.86
N PRO A 44 -13.22 -10.03 4.31
CA PRO A 44 -13.99 -11.00 5.07
C PRO A 44 -13.17 -11.83 6.06
N SER A 45 -11.87 -12.00 5.84
CA SER A 45 -11.01 -12.78 6.74
C SER A 45 -9.55 -12.33 6.70
N ARG A 46 -8.77 -12.79 7.69
CA ARG A 46 -7.34 -12.54 7.77
C ARG A 46 -6.58 -13.16 6.59
N GLU A 47 -6.98 -14.33 6.14
CA GLU A 47 -6.39 -15.03 4.99
C GLU A 47 -6.57 -14.21 3.72
N VAL A 48 -7.77 -13.66 3.51
CA VAL A 48 -8.05 -12.77 2.37
C VAL A 48 -7.25 -11.49 2.46
N MET A 49 -7.10 -10.90 3.66
CA MET A 49 -6.26 -9.73 3.88
C MET A 49 -4.80 -10.04 3.52
N ASN A 50 -4.27 -11.18 3.99
CA ASN A 50 -2.89 -11.58 3.70
C ASN A 50 -2.67 -11.77 2.19
N ALA A 51 -3.56 -12.46 1.50
CA ALA A 51 -3.48 -12.66 0.05
C ALA A 51 -3.56 -11.32 -0.71
N TYR A 52 -4.42 -10.40 -0.26
CA TYR A 52 -4.52 -9.05 -0.82
C TYR A 52 -3.21 -8.26 -0.65
N MET A 53 -2.63 -8.27 0.56
CA MET A 53 -1.37 -7.58 0.84
C MET A 53 -0.21 -8.19 0.04
N LYS A 54 -0.15 -9.51 -0.06
CA LYS A 54 0.84 -10.20 -0.91
C LYS A 54 0.73 -9.77 -2.37
N ALA A 55 -0.47 -9.73 -2.92
CA ALA A 55 -0.71 -9.28 -4.29
C ALA A 55 -0.31 -7.80 -4.50
N LEU A 56 -0.60 -6.94 -3.53
CA LEU A 56 -0.29 -5.52 -3.56
C LEU A 56 1.24 -5.28 -3.52
N VAL A 57 1.95 -5.92 -2.58
CA VAL A 57 3.42 -5.82 -2.48
C VAL A 57 4.09 -6.32 -3.76
N ARG A 58 3.66 -7.49 -4.27
CA ARG A 58 4.18 -8.05 -5.52
C ARG A 58 3.99 -7.10 -6.71
N ALA A 59 2.82 -6.47 -6.81
CA ALA A 59 2.55 -5.47 -7.85
C ALA A 59 3.43 -4.24 -7.68
N GLY A 60 3.66 -3.78 -6.45
CA GLY A 60 4.57 -2.68 -6.12
C GLY A 60 6.02 -2.96 -6.50
N ILE A 61 6.52 -4.16 -6.22
CA ILE A 61 7.86 -4.60 -6.64
C ILE A 61 7.96 -4.61 -8.16
N ALA A 62 6.98 -5.19 -8.84
CA ALA A 62 6.95 -5.27 -10.30
C ALA A 62 6.87 -3.90 -10.98
N SER A 63 6.32 -2.89 -10.32
CA SER A 63 6.26 -1.50 -10.81
C SER A 63 7.43 -0.62 -10.33
N GLY A 64 8.33 -1.15 -9.49
CA GLY A 64 9.44 -0.39 -8.93
C GLY A 64 9.02 0.69 -7.93
N THR A 65 7.89 0.49 -7.25
CA THR A 65 7.29 1.48 -6.34
C THR A 65 7.25 1.03 -4.89
N PHE A 66 7.84 -0.12 -4.59
CA PHE A 66 7.95 -0.67 -3.24
C PHE A 66 9.36 -0.45 -2.69
N TYR A 67 9.45 0.18 -1.52
CA TYR A 67 10.71 0.53 -0.87
C TYR A 67 10.71 0.04 0.57
N ALA A 68 11.91 -0.27 1.08
CA ALA A 68 12.19 -0.63 2.46
C ALA A 68 13.18 0.36 3.08
N THR A 69 13.15 0.52 4.38
CA THR A 69 14.10 1.35 5.14
C THR A 69 15.52 0.76 5.09
N SER A 70 15.61 -0.55 5.11
CA SER A 70 16.87 -1.30 5.02
C SER A 70 16.60 -2.75 4.56
N ASP A 71 17.66 -3.53 4.40
CA ASP A 71 17.57 -4.98 4.14
C ASP A 71 16.90 -5.76 5.29
N ARG A 72 16.87 -5.18 6.50
CA ARG A 72 16.21 -5.78 7.67
C ARG A 72 14.70 -5.56 7.65
N GLY A 73 14.22 -4.51 6.94
CA GLY A 73 12.80 -4.25 6.75
C GLY A 73 12.10 -3.70 7.99
N GLU A 74 12.69 -2.72 8.67
CA GLU A 74 12.06 -2.03 9.82
C GLU A 74 10.78 -1.30 9.40
N GLY A 75 10.74 -0.86 8.15
CA GLY A 75 9.57 -0.21 7.57
C GLY A 75 9.50 -0.34 6.06
N TYR A 76 8.29 -0.19 5.54
CA TYR A 76 7.99 -0.31 4.12
C TYR A 76 7.09 0.81 3.65
N ILE A 77 7.28 1.22 2.41
CA ILE A 77 6.40 2.18 1.75
C ILE A 77 6.12 1.75 0.31
N LEU A 78 4.85 1.81 -0.06
CA LEU A 78 4.39 1.63 -1.43
C LEU A 78 3.90 2.98 -1.96
N LEU A 79 4.52 3.43 -3.04
CA LEU A 79 4.16 4.68 -3.70
C LEU A 79 3.53 4.37 -5.06
N THR A 80 2.59 5.20 -5.47
CA THR A 80 2.12 5.27 -6.85
C THR A 80 2.13 6.73 -7.31
N ASP A 81 2.19 6.96 -8.59
CA ASP A 81 2.23 8.33 -9.11
C ASP A 81 1.48 8.49 -10.44
N SER A 82 1.34 9.74 -10.85
CA SER A 82 0.72 10.09 -12.12
C SER A 82 1.69 10.02 -13.33
N PHE A 83 2.95 9.61 -13.12
CA PHE A 83 4.00 9.62 -14.13
C PHE A 83 4.21 8.26 -14.81
N GLY A 84 3.37 7.28 -14.49
CA GLY A 84 3.41 5.97 -15.13
C GLY A 84 4.06 4.85 -14.30
N SER A 85 4.33 5.11 -13.03
CA SER A 85 4.75 4.06 -12.06
C SER A 85 3.56 3.14 -11.73
N HIS A 86 3.07 2.45 -12.76
CA HIS A 86 1.97 1.51 -12.63
C HIS A 86 2.46 0.09 -12.96
N PRO A 87 1.90 -0.93 -12.32
CA PRO A 87 2.16 -2.31 -12.70
C PRO A 87 1.87 -2.50 -14.19
N GLY A 88 2.78 -3.12 -14.92
CA GLY A 88 2.51 -3.50 -16.31
C GLY A 88 1.26 -4.39 -16.39
N ALA A 89 0.64 -4.48 -17.58
CA ALA A 89 -0.61 -5.21 -17.77
C ALA A 89 -0.57 -6.65 -17.22
N LYS A 90 0.58 -7.35 -17.35
CA LYS A 90 0.77 -8.70 -16.83
C LYS A 90 0.75 -8.74 -15.28
N ALA A 91 1.42 -7.80 -14.63
CA ALA A 91 1.46 -7.71 -13.17
C ALA A 91 0.07 -7.33 -12.61
N LEU A 92 -0.62 -6.40 -13.26
CA LEU A 92 -2.00 -6.03 -12.90
C LEU A 92 -2.96 -7.21 -13.05
N ALA A 93 -2.89 -7.95 -14.17
CA ALA A 93 -3.74 -9.12 -14.40
C ALA A 93 -3.48 -10.22 -13.36
N ARG A 94 -2.20 -10.42 -12.95
CA ARG A 94 -1.84 -11.34 -11.89
C ARG A 94 -2.43 -10.91 -10.55
N MET A 95 -2.25 -9.63 -10.17
CA MET A 95 -2.80 -9.07 -8.94
C MET A 95 -4.32 -9.23 -8.86
N LEU A 96 -5.04 -8.88 -9.93
CA LEU A 96 -6.50 -9.02 -9.98
C LEU A 96 -6.95 -10.49 -9.86
N ARG A 97 -6.20 -11.42 -10.45
CA ARG A 97 -6.48 -12.86 -10.33
C ARG A 97 -6.28 -13.34 -8.89
N GLU A 98 -5.14 -13.00 -8.27
CA GLU A 98 -4.84 -13.37 -6.89
C GLU A 98 -5.90 -12.83 -5.92
N ILE A 99 -6.32 -11.57 -6.07
CA ILE A 99 -7.38 -10.95 -5.26
C ILE A 99 -8.73 -11.63 -5.51
N LYS A 100 -9.08 -11.90 -6.77
CA LYS A 100 -10.32 -12.63 -7.14
C LYS A 100 -10.34 -14.02 -6.51
N ASP A 101 -9.22 -14.75 -6.56
CA ASP A 101 -9.14 -16.12 -6.01
C ASP A 101 -9.27 -16.08 -4.48
N ALA A 102 -8.62 -15.13 -3.81
CA ALA A 102 -8.72 -14.93 -2.37
C ALA A 102 -10.15 -14.56 -1.92
N LEU A 103 -10.87 -13.75 -2.69
CA LEU A 103 -12.24 -13.33 -2.38
C LEU A 103 -13.31 -14.35 -2.81
N GLY A 104 -12.93 -15.47 -3.44
CA GLY A 104 -13.86 -16.52 -3.85
C GLY A 104 -14.61 -16.22 -5.16
N GLY A 105 -14.19 -15.25 -5.96
CA GLY A 105 -14.74 -15.01 -7.27
C GLY A 105 -14.85 -13.54 -7.71
N TRP A 106 -15.22 -13.34 -8.98
CA TRP A 106 -15.29 -12.00 -9.57
C TRP A 106 -16.39 -11.10 -8.97
N LYS A 107 -17.51 -11.67 -8.54
CA LYS A 107 -18.60 -10.91 -7.92
C LYS A 107 -18.16 -10.29 -6.59
N GLN A 108 -17.48 -11.07 -5.77
CA GLN A 108 -16.92 -10.63 -4.49
C GLN A 108 -15.81 -9.60 -4.70
N ALA A 109 -14.92 -9.85 -5.66
CA ALA A 109 -13.87 -8.91 -6.02
C ALA A 109 -14.44 -7.56 -6.51
N ALA A 110 -15.46 -7.57 -7.37
CA ALA A 110 -16.10 -6.34 -7.83
C ALA A 110 -16.77 -5.56 -6.68
N THR A 111 -17.42 -6.26 -5.75
CA THR A 111 -18.04 -5.64 -4.56
C THR A 111 -16.95 -5.01 -3.68
N PHE A 112 -15.85 -5.73 -3.44
CA PHE A 112 -14.71 -5.24 -2.68
C PHE A 112 -14.11 -3.97 -3.31
N PHE A 113 -13.80 -4.00 -4.61
CA PHE A 113 -13.22 -2.83 -5.30
C PHE A 113 -14.17 -1.63 -5.30
N LYS A 114 -15.48 -1.86 -5.46
CA LYS A 114 -16.48 -0.80 -5.36
C LYS A 114 -16.51 -0.17 -3.96
N ALA A 115 -16.47 -0.98 -2.91
CA ALA A 115 -16.41 -0.50 -1.54
C ALA A 115 -15.11 0.24 -1.26
N ALA A 116 -13.96 -0.31 -1.67
CA ALA A 116 -12.63 0.27 -1.48
C ALA A 116 -12.46 1.63 -2.18
N THR A 117 -13.13 1.85 -3.30
CA THR A 117 -13.12 3.13 -4.02
C THR A 117 -14.17 4.13 -3.54
N GLY A 118 -15.02 3.73 -2.59
CA GLY A 118 -16.04 4.59 -2.00
C GLY A 118 -17.14 5.03 -2.97
N GLY A 119 -17.20 4.47 -4.19
CA GLY A 119 -18.24 4.76 -5.19
C GLY A 119 -18.29 6.20 -5.72
N GLY A 120 -17.40 7.07 -5.26
CA GLY A 120 -17.35 8.48 -5.64
C GLY A 120 -16.13 8.85 -6.49
N GLU A 121 -16.06 10.11 -6.90
CA GLU A 121 -14.89 10.62 -7.60
C GLU A 121 -13.67 10.68 -6.67
N THR A 122 -12.69 9.83 -6.93
CA THR A 122 -11.44 9.80 -6.13
C THR A 122 -10.61 11.06 -6.35
N LEU A 123 -9.74 11.38 -5.38
CA LEU A 123 -8.81 12.49 -5.53
C LEU A 123 -7.88 12.29 -6.74
N GLU A 124 -7.50 11.03 -7.05
CA GLU A 124 -6.73 10.72 -8.25
C GLU A 124 -7.48 11.12 -9.53
N THR A 125 -8.76 10.81 -9.61
CA THR A 125 -9.60 11.18 -10.75
C THR A 125 -9.66 12.71 -10.90
N ARG A 126 -9.82 13.43 -9.78
CA ARG A 126 -9.81 14.91 -9.76
C ARG A 126 -8.45 15.47 -10.17
N MET A 127 -7.35 14.93 -9.67
CA MET A 127 -6.00 15.36 -10.04
C MET A 127 -5.71 15.06 -11.51
N LYS A 128 -6.11 13.89 -12.02
CA LYS A 128 -6.00 13.55 -13.44
C LYS A 128 -6.80 14.52 -14.32
N LYS A 129 -8.04 14.83 -13.98
CA LYS A 129 -8.87 15.82 -14.69
C LYS A 129 -8.24 17.22 -14.68
N ALA A 130 -7.67 17.61 -13.54
CA ALA A 130 -6.97 18.88 -13.38
C ALA A 130 -5.56 18.89 -14.01
N LYS A 131 -5.09 17.78 -14.59
CA LYS A 131 -3.72 17.60 -15.11
C LYS A 131 -2.65 17.96 -14.09
N ARG A 132 -2.92 17.72 -12.81
CA ARG A 132 -1.98 17.98 -11.71
C ARG A 132 -1.22 16.71 -11.39
N PRO A 133 0.13 16.74 -11.40
CA PRO A 133 0.94 15.60 -11.00
C PRO A 133 0.79 15.33 -9.51
N TYR A 134 0.83 14.03 -9.14
CA TYR A 134 0.77 13.59 -7.75
C TYR A 134 1.64 12.37 -7.51
N VAL A 135 2.08 12.22 -6.27
CA VAL A 135 2.61 11.00 -5.68
C VAL A 135 1.65 10.59 -4.57
N LYS A 136 1.26 9.34 -4.54
CA LYS A 136 0.34 8.78 -3.54
C LYS A 136 1.06 7.73 -2.72
N VAL A 137 0.94 7.82 -1.42
CA VAL A 137 1.30 6.74 -0.49
C VAL A 137 0.12 5.76 -0.45
N GLU A 138 0.29 4.59 -1.05
CA GLU A 138 -0.73 3.53 -1.03
C GLU A 138 -0.68 2.73 0.27
N MET A 139 0.54 2.54 0.78
CA MET A 139 0.78 1.81 2.00
C MET A 139 2.03 2.36 2.68
N LEU A 140 1.98 2.45 3.98
CA LEU A 140 3.10 2.80 4.83
C LEU A 140 3.00 1.98 6.11
N LEU A 141 4.08 1.28 6.43
CA LEU A 141 4.16 0.38 7.58
C LEU A 141 5.49 0.54 8.27
N VAL A 142 5.47 0.59 9.59
CA VAL A 142 6.61 0.29 10.46
C VAL A 142 6.28 -0.98 11.23
N THR A 143 7.16 -1.97 11.17
CA THR A 143 6.96 -3.25 11.86
C THR A 143 6.84 -3.02 13.36
N LYS A 144 6.07 -3.85 14.05
CA LYS A 144 5.72 -3.65 15.47
C LYS A 144 6.94 -3.48 16.38
N GLU A 145 8.00 -4.22 16.10
CA GLU A 145 9.25 -4.22 16.87
C GLU A 145 10.06 -2.92 16.71
N HIS A 146 9.79 -2.14 15.66
CA HIS A 146 10.53 -0.94 15.31
C HIS A 146 9.71 0.35 15.46
N GLN A 147 8.47 0.22 15.97
CA GLN A 147 7.64 1.39 16.27
C GLN A 147 8.28 2.28 17.35
N GLY A 148 8.01 3.58 17.29
CA GLY A 148 8.58 4.56 18.25
C GLY A 148 10.05 4.92 18.01
N GLN A 149 10.73 4.35 17.01
CA GLN A 149 12.15 4.59 16.71
C GLN A 149 12.39 5.64 15.60
N GLY A 150 11.34 6.31 15.13
CA GLY A 150 11.45 7.37 14.11
C GLY A 150 11.35 6.91 12.66
N TRP A 151 11.21 5.61 12.40
CA TRP A 151 11.13 5.06 11.04
C TRP A 151 9.93 5.61 10.24
N MET A 152 8.80 5.87 10.90
CA MET A 152 7.64 6.49 10.26
C MET A 152 7.99 7.86 9.67
N ARG A 153 8.79 8.67 10.39
CA ARG A 153 9.24 9.96 9.91
C ARG A 153 10.13 9.82 8.68
N LEU A 154 11.07 8.88 8.70
CA LEU A 154 11.96 8.60 7.56
C LEU A 154 11.17 8.22 6.31
N LEU A 155 10.20 7.33 6.43
CA LEU A 155 9.31 6.91 5.33
C LEU A 155 8.51 8.10 4.76
N MET A 156 8.02 8.97 5.64
CA MET A 156 7.29 10.16 5.23
C MET A 156 8.18 11.21 4.58
N GLU A 157 9.37 11.45 5.10
CA GLU A 157 10.37 12.34 4.49
C GLU A 157 10.71 11.86 3.08
N PHE A 158 10.94 10.57 2.90
CA PHE A 158 11.16 9.97 1.59
C PHE A 158 9.98 10.20 0.62
N ALA A 159 8.74 10.02 1.06
CA ALA A 159 7.58 10.29 0.24
C ALA A 159 7.49 11.77 -0.18
N TYR A 160 7.80 12.70 0.75
CA TYR A 160 7.87 14.13 0.46
C TYR A 160 8.96 14.47 -0.56
N GLU A 161 10.14 13.87 -0.43
CA GLU A 161 11.23 14.07 -1.38
C GLU A 161 10.85 13.58 -2.77
N LYS A 162 10.21 12.40 -2.88
CA LYS A 162 9.69 11.89 -4.16
C LYS A 162 8.64 12.83 -4.78
N GLY A 163 7.79 13.42 -3.96
CA GLY A 163 6.85 14.46 -4.42
C GLY A 163 7.56 15.70 -4.92
N ARG A 164 8.57 16.19 -4.19
CA ARG A 164 9.36 17.36 -4.56
C ARG A 164 10.18 17.14 -5.83
N GLU A 165 10.88 16.01 -5.96
CA GLU A 165 11.64 15.65 -7.14
C GLU A 165 10.77 15.71 -8.41
N LYS A 166 9.55 15.24 -8.31
CA LYS A 166 8.58 15.20 -9.40
C LYS A 166 7.74 16.47 -9.53
N ARG A 167 7.94 17.49 -8.71
CA ARG A 167 7.08 18.70 -8.61
C ARG A 167 5.61 18.34 -8.50
N ALA A 168 5.31 17.32 -7.73
CA ALA A 168 4.02 16.68 -7.58
C ALA A 168 3.43 16.93 -6.20
N ALA A 169 2.10 16.99 -6.11
CA ALA A 169 1.42 16.99 -4.83
C ALA A 169 1.56 15.62 -4.16
N LEU A 170 1.91 15.59 -2.88
CA LEU A 170 1.88 14.35 -2.10
C LEU A 170 0.46 14.07 -1.61
N LYS A 171 -0.02 12.86 -1.85
CA LYS A 171 -1.29 12.36 -1.34
C LYS A 171 -1.05 11.28 -0.31
N LEU A 172 -1.53 11.50 0.89
CA LEU A 172 -1.68 10.48 1.92
C LEU A 172 -3.13 9.98 1.88
N GLN A 173 -3.31 8.71 1.64
CA GLN A 173 -4.59 8.08 1.89
C GLN A 173 -4.53 7.49 3.30
N ALA A 174 -4.92 8.28 4.29
CA ALA A 174 -5.30 7.70 5.57
C ALA A 174 -6.50 6.79 5.29
N GLY A 175 -6.32 5.49 5.40
CA GLY A 175 -7.46 4.62 5.60
C GLY A 175 -8.21 5.16 6.81
N SER A 176 -9.54 5.18 6.77
CA SER A 176 -10.34 5.47 7.95
C SER A 176 -9.86 4.50 9.06
N GLY A 177 -9.12 4.98 10.03
CA GLY A 177 -8.51 4.18 11.08
C GLY A 177 -6.97 4.09 11.09
N ALA A 178 -6.25 4.58 10.08
CA ALA A 178 -4.80 4.76 10.21
C ALA A 178 -4.56 6.04 11.00
N ALA A 179 -4.62 5.95 12.31
CA ALA A 179 -4.07 6.98 13.17
C ALA A 179 -2.57 7.11 12.84
N LEU A 180 -2.15 8.27 12.43
CA LEU A 180 -0.76 8.69 12.47
C LEU A 180 -0.39 8.74 13.96
N LEU A 181 0.19 7.67 14.48
CA LEU A 181 0.87 7.66 15.78
C LEU A 181 2.35 7.91 15.57
#